data_57daa775627624a60de0f25f0b564699
#
_entry.id   57daa775627624a60de0f25f0b564699
#
_cell.length_a   1.000
_cell.length_b   1.000
_cell.length_c   1.000
_cell.angle_alpha   90.00
_cell.angle_beta   90.00
_cell.angle_gamma   90.00
#
_symmetry.space_group_name_H-M   'P 1'
#
loop_
_entity.id
_entity.type
_entity.pdbx_description
1 polymer ?
#
loop_
_entity_poly.entity_id
_entity_poly.type
_entity_poly.pdbx_seq_one_letter_code
_entity_poly.pdbx_strand_id
1 'polypeptide(L)'
;TPKTASRPFSKDRDGFVMGEGAGILILEELESALARGAKIYAEMVGYGETCDANHITAPIETGEGATKAMRAALKDANIPLEDVTYINAHGTSTPTNDVVETRAIKALFGDKAKDLYISSTKGATGHGLGAAGGIEGVIIAKAIADGVIPPTINLHEVDEECDLNYVPNQAIKTDVKVAMSNSLGFGGHNSVIVMKKFEK
;
A
#
# COMPACT_ATOMS: atom_id res chain seq x y z
N THR A 1 12.86 -20.24 -7.40
CA THR A 1 12.34 -20.14 -8.78
C THR A 1 11.88 -18.72 -9.04
N PRO A 2 12.07 -18.14 -10.25
CA PRO A 2 11.71 -16.75 -10.51
C PRO A 2 10.25 -16.41 -10.22
N LYS A 3 9.33 -17.33 -10.48
CA LYS A 3 7.89 -17.11 -10.29
C LYS A 3 7.44 -17.02 -8.83
N THR A 4 8.22 -17.53 -7.88
CA THR A 4 7.87 -17.61 -6.46
C THR A 4 8.93 -16.92 -5.57
N ALA A 5 9.88 -16.21 -6.16
CA ALA A 5 10.96 -15.57 -5.42
C ALA A 5 10.46 -14.37 -4.60
N SER A 6 9.57 -13.54 -5.19
CA SER A 6 8.91 -12.46 -4.45
C SER A 6 7.66 -13.01 -3.77
N ARG A 7 7.66 -13.04 -2.43
CA ARG A 7 6.60 -13.61 -1.58
C ARG A 7 6.35 -12.77 -0.33
N PRO A 8 5.80 -11.58 -0.49
CA PRO A 8 5.57 -10.68 0.63
C PRO A 8 4.74 -11.34 1.73
N PHE A 9 5.09 -11.03 2.99
CA PHE A 9 4.45 -11.52 4.21
C PHE A 9 4.52 -13.04 4.44
N SER A 10 5.10 -13.81 3.51
CA SER A 10 5.32 -15.25 3.69
C SER A 10 6.45 -15.50 4.69
N LYS A 11 6.30 -16.55 5.49
CA LYS A 11 7.27 -16.94 6.52
C LYS A 11 8.65 -17.26 5.95
N ASP A 12 8.69 -17.79 4.74
CA ASP A 12 9.90 -18.19 4.02
C ASP A 12 10.46 -17.09 3.10
N ARG A 13 9.96 -15.83 3.22
CA ARG A 13 10.50 -14.70 2.46
C ARG A 13 11.96 -14.44 2.79
N ASP A 14 12.75 -14.10 1.80
CA ASP A 14 14.19 -13.98 1.93
C ASP A 14 14.80 -12.75 1.25
N GLY A 15 13.96 -11.85 0.75
CA GLY A 15 14.38 -10.61 0.11
C GLY A 15 13.45 -10.17 -1.01
N PHE A 16 13.66 -8.97 -1.51
CA PHE A 16 12.92 -8.45 -2.64
C PHE A 16 13.50 -8.90 -3.96
N VAL A 17 12.66 -8.99 -4.98
CA VAL A 17 13.07 -9.21 -6.36
C VAL A 17 12.96 -7.88 -7.11
N MET A 18 14.04 -7.44 -7.76
CA MET A 18 14.00 -6.23 -8.57
C MET A 18 13.05 -6.42 -9.76
N GLY A 19 12.13 -5.48 -9.90
CA GLY A 19 11.25 -5.35 -11.05
C GLY A 19 11.63 -4.12 -11.88
N GLU A 20 11.04 -4.01 -13.05
CA GLU A 20 11.14 -2.82 -13.92
C GLU A 20 9.75 -2.38 -14.38
N GLY A 21 9.58 -1.09 -14.62
CA GLY A 21 8.32 -0.55 -15.09
C GLY A 21 8.19 0.94 -14.85
N ALA A 22 7.02 1.47 -15.18
CA ALA A 22 6.61 2.83 -14.89
C ALA A 22 5.11 2.88 -14.61
N GLY A 23 4.70 3.74 -13.69
CA GLY A 23 3.29 4.07 -13.42
C GLY A 23 3.10 5.58 -13.60
N ILE A 24 2.13 5.96 -14.43
CA ILE A 24 1.80 7.37 -14.71
C ILE A 24 0.33 7.60 -14.36
N LEU A 25 0.09 8.56 -13.50
CA LEU A 25 -1.24 9.05 -13.16
C LEU A 25 -1.45 10.43 -13.80
N ILE A 26 -2.57 10.60 -14.48
CA ILE A 26 -3.00 11.92 -14.96
C ILE A 26 -3.90 12.50 -13.88
N LEU A 27 -3.42 13.55 -13.23
CA LEU A 27 -4.17 14.30 -12.24
C LEU A 27 -4.80 15.52 -12.91
N GLU A 28 -6.05 15.75 -12.61
CA GLU A 28 -6.82 16.88 -13.12
C GLU A 28 -7.68 17.44 -11.98
N GLU A 29 -7.87 18.73 -11.99
CA GLU A 29 -8.76 19.41 -11.06
C GLU A 29 -10.19 18.92 -11.27
N LEU A 30 -10.92 18.69 -10.17
CA LEU A 30 -12.22 18.01 -10.17
C LEU A 30 -13.26 18.72 -11.06
N GLU A 31 -13.38 20.04 -10.92
CA GLU A 31 -14.36 20.82 -11.69
C GLU A 31 -14.06 20.78 -13.21
N SER A 32 -12.78 20.80 -13.58
CA SER A 32 -12.34 20.63 -14.96
C SER A 32 -12.73 19.25 -15.50
N ALA A 33 -12.45 18.19 -14.74
CA ALA A 33 -12.79 16.83 -15.12
C ALA A 33 -14.32 16.66 -15.30
N LEU A 34 -15.11 17.22 -14.38
CA LEU A 34 -16.57 17.19 -14.44
C LEU A 34 -17.10 17.96 -15.63
N ALA A 35 -16.58 19.17 -15.89
CA ALA A 35 -17.03 20.05 -16.99
C ALA A 35 -16.87 19.39 -18.38
N ARG A 36 -15.82 18.59 -18.57
CA ARG A 36 -15.61 17.86 -19.84
C ARG A 36 -16.19 16.44 -19.85
N GLY A 37 -16.85 16.00 -18.78
CA GLY A 37 -17.45 14.66 -18.68
C GLY A 37 -16.42 13.53 -18.59
N ALA A 38 -15.27 13.78 -17.96
CA ALA A 38 -14.22 12.79 -17.81
C ALA A 38 -14.68 11.58 -17.00
N LYS A 39 -14.11 10.40 -17.31
CA LYS A 39 -14.18 9.26 -16.41
C LYS A 39 -13.19 9.47 -15.26
N ILE A 40 -13.72 9.62 -14.06
CA ILE A 40 -12.94 9.73 -12.83
C ILE A 40 -12.76 8.34 -12.24
N TYR A 41 -11.53 7.90 -12.03
CA TYR A 41 -11.22 6.59 -11.47
C TYR A 41 -11.23 6.62 -9.94
N ALA A 42 -10.68 7.68 -9.36
CA ALA A 42 -10.62 7.95 -7.93
C ALA A 42 -10.27 9.43 -7.70
N GLU A 43 -10.46 9.91 -6.50
CA GLU A 43 -9.95 11.19 -6.04
C GLU A 43 -8.68 10.97 -5.22
N MET A 44 -7.58 11.66 -5.55
CA MET A 44 -6.39 11.72 -4.71
C MET A 44 -6.62 12.78 -3.64
N VAL A 45 -6.73 12.37 -2.38
CA VAL A 45 -7.24 13.24 -1.31
C VAL A 45 -6.26 13.46 -0.17
N GLY A 46 -5.21 12.67 -0.08
CA GLY A 46 -4.26 12.83 1.02
C GLY A 46 -2.87 12.34 0.71
N TYR A 47 -1.92 12.98 1.36
CA TYR A 47 -0.50 12.68 1.31
C TYR A 47 0.12 12.82 2.69
N GLY A 48 1.05 11.93 3.02
CA GLY A 48 1.84 12.01 4.25
C GLY A 48 3.24 11.51 4.04
N GLU A 49 4.21 12.18 4.61
CA GLU A 49 5.61 11.77 4.57
C GLU A 49 6.29 11.93 5.92
N THR A 50 7.27 11.09 6.17
CA THR A 50 8.16 11.15 7.34
C THR A 50 9.53 10.59 6.99
N CYS A 51 10.47 10.76 7.88
CA CYS A 51 11.78 10.12 7.80
C CYS A 51 12.14 9.50 9.14
N ASP A 52 12.55 8.23 9.13
CA ASP A 52 12.99 7.52 10.35
C ASP A 52 14.29 8.11 10.92
N ALA A 53 15.17 8.63 10.04
CA ALA A 53 16.50 9.13 10.41
C ALA A 53 17.32 8.17 11.29
N ASN A 54 17.19 6.86 11.01
CA ASN A 54 17.73 5.79 11.84
C ASN A 54 18.87 5.02 11.16
N HIS A 55 18.61 4.46 9.99
CA HIS A 55 19.54 3.60 9.26
C HIS A 55 19.44 3.84 7.76
N ILE A 56 20.52 3.59 7.00
CA ILE A 56 20.57 3.88 5.58
C ILE A 56 19.66 2.99 4.71
N THR A 57 19.33 1.77 5.17
CA THR A 57 18.51 0.82 4.40
C THR A 57 17.41 0.14 5.19
N ALA A 58 17.56 -0.01 6.51
CA ALA A 58 16.58 -0.69 7.35
C ALA A 58 15.56 0.31 7.91
N PRO A 59 14.25 -0.03 7.90
CA PRO A 59 13.26 0.78 8.60
C PRO A 59 13.52 0.73 10.11
N ILE A 60 13.03 1.76 10.82
CA ILE A 60 13.07 1.73 12.29
C ILE A 60 12.20 0.59 12.81
N GLU A 61 12.74 -0.22 13.70
CA GLU A 61 12.12 -1.48 14.14
C GLU A 61 10.70 -1.32 14.72
N THR A 62 10.42 -0.17 15.32
CA THR A 62 9.09 0.15 15.88
C THR A 62 8.03 0.45 14.81
N GLY A 63 8.43 0.78 13.58
CA GLY A 63 7.52 1.23 12.51
C GLY A 63 6.91 2.61 12.76
N GLU A 64 7.47 3.40 13.71
CA GLU A 64 6.90 4.70 14.10
C GLU A 64 6.83 5.68 12.93
N GLY A 65 7.86 5.73 12.08
CA GLY A 65 7.88 6.59 10.90
C GLY A 65 6.74 6.28 9.94
N ALA A 66 6.57 5.02 9.58
CA ALA A 66 5.47 4.56 8.72
C ALA A 66 4.09 4.85 9.35
N THR A 67 3.94 4.61 10.67
CA THR A 67 2.71 4.94 11.42
C THR A 67 2.38 6.43 11.32
N LYS A 68 3.37 7.29 11.50
CA LYS A 68 3.20 8.76 11.41
C LYS A 68 2.87 9.20 9.99
N ALA A 69 3.50 8.61 8.96
CA ALA A 69 3.21 8.92 7.56
C ALA A 69 1.76 8.57 7.19
N MET A 70 1.30 7.36 7.55
CA MET A 70 -0.09 6.95 7.35
C MET A 70 -1.07 7.87 8.07
N ARG A 71 -0.79 8.21 9.33
CA ARG A 71 -1.62 9.15 10.12
C ARG A 71 -1.68 10.54 9.48
N ALA A 72 -0.54 11.05 9.00
CA ALA A 72 -0.47 12.35 8.33
C ALA A 72 -1.29 12.35 7.04
N ALA A 73 -1.19 11.30 6.23
CA ALA A 73 -1.96 11.17 4.99
C ALA A 73 -3.48 11.14 5.24
N LEU A 74 -3.95 10.40 6.24
CA LEU A 74 -5.37 10.35 6.60
C LEU A 74 -5.86 11.69 7.18
N LYS A 75 -5.01 12.37 7.96
CA LYS A 75 -5.31 13.72 8.47
C LYS A 75 -5.43 14.74 7.34
N ASP A 76 -4.51 14.70 6.37
CA ASP A 76 -4.54 15.57 5.19
C ASP A 76 -5.79 15.32 4.35
N ALA A 77 -6.16 14.05 4.17
CA ALA A 77 -7.39 13.64 3.50
C ALA A 77 -8.68 13.98 4.27
N ASN A 78 -8.60 14.33 5.55
CA ASN A 78 -9.74 14.43 6.47
C ASN A 78 -10.63 13.17 6.47
N ILE A 79 -9.99 12.00 6.46
CA ILE A 79 -10.64 10.68 6.43
C ILE A 79 -10.43 9.97 7.77
N PRO A 80 -11.50 9.47 8.42
CA PRO A 80 -11.38 8.67 9.63
C PRO A 80 -10.83 7.27 9.32
N LEU A 81 -10.19 6.64 10.31
CA LEU A 81 -9.57 5.31 10.18
C LEU A 81 -10.58 4.25 9.74
N GLU A 82 -11.82 4.37 10.18
CA GLU A 82 -12.90 3.42 9.94
C GLU A 82 -13.29 3.31 8.47
N ASP A 83 -13.06 4.36 7.68
CA ASP A 83 -13.43 4.42 6.27
C ASP A 83 -12.40 3.74 5.37
N VAL A 84 -11.18 3.48 5.87
CA VAL A 84 -10.15 2.80 5.10
C VAL A 84 -10.56 1.35 4.85
N THR A 85 -10.62 0.98 3.58
CA THR A 85 -11.00 -0.36 3.13
C THR A 85 -9.78 -1.19 2.74
N TYR A 86 -8.79 -0.56 2.08
CA TYR A 86 -7.67 -1.26 1.46
C TYR A 86 -6.35 -0.53 1.67
N ILE A 87 -5.29 -1.30 1.91
CA ILE A 87 -3.91 -0.82 1.90
C ILE A 87 -3.10 -1.63 0.88
N ASN A 88 -2.58 -0.96 -0.15
CA ASN A 88 -1.48 -1.49 -0.95
C ASN A 88 -0.20 -1.25 -0.16
N ALA A 89 0.30 -2.30 0.45
CA ALA A 89 1.45 -2.23 1.32
C ALA A 89 2.76 -2.11 0.54
N HIS A 90 3.75 -1.52 1.15
CA HIS A 90 5.12 -1.57 0.62
C HIS A 90 5.58 -3.01 0.44
N GLY A 91 5.41 -3.86 1.44
CA GLY A 91 5.48 -5.31 1.35
C GLY A 91 6.55 -5.85 0.41
N THR A 92 7.82 -5.69 0.76
CA THR A 92 8.95 -5.96 -0.13
C THR A 92 9.36 -7.42 -0.22
N SER A 93 8.77 -8.31 0.58
CA SER A 93 9.26 -9.69 0.74
C SER A 93 10.59 -9.78 1.48
N THR A 94 10.99 -8.73 2.20
CA THR A 94 12.17 -8.79 3.08
C THR A 94 11.79 -9.22 4.49
N PRO A 95 12.66 -9.93 5.20
CA PRO A 95 12.38 -10.38 6.57
C PRO A 95 11.97 -9.24 7.50
N THR A 96 12.63 -8.08 7.41
CA THR A 96 12.42 -6.96 8.33
C THR A 96 11.26 -6.06 7.93
N ASN A 97 11.18 -5.62 6.64
CA ASN A 97 10.19 -4.64 6.24
C ASN A 97 8.75 -5.10 6.49
N ASP A 98 8.43 -6.34 6.13
CA ASP A 98 7.06 -6.82 6.17
C ASP A 98 6.53 -6.92 7.61
N VAL A 99 7.39 -7.29 8.57
CA VAL A 99 7.07 -7.27 10.00
C VAL A 99 6.90 -5.84 10.52
N VAL A 100 7.82 -4.94 10.16
CA VAL A 100 7.78 -3.55 10.62
C VAL A 100 6.54 -2.84 10.08
N GLU A 101 6.19 -3.04 8.82
CA GLU A 101 4.97 -2.47 8.23
C GLU A 101 3.71 -3.04 8.88
N THR A 102 3.68 -4.34 9.19
CA THR A 102 2.59 -4.96 9.97
C THR A 102 2.42 -4.28 11.33
N ARG A 103 3.52 -4.08 12.06
CA ARG A 103 3.52 -3.37 13.35
C ARG A 103 3.00 -1.93 13.20
N ALA A 104 3.43 -1.21 12.16
CA ALA A 104 3.00 0.15 11.89
C ALA A 104 1.49 0.24 11.61
N ILE A 105 0.94 -0.67 10.81
CA ILE A 105 -0.50 -0.75 10.53
C ILE A 105 -1.28 -1.04 11.82
N LYS A 106 -0.84 -2.03 12.60
CA LYS A 106 -1.47 -2.35 13.90
C LYS A 106 -1.41 -1.18 14.88
N ALA A 107 -0.30 -0.45 14.93
CA ALA A 107 -0.14 0.71 15.81
C ALA A 107 -1.06 1.88 15.42
N LEU A 108 -1.38 2.05 14.12
CA LEU A 108 -2.30 3.07 13.67
C LEU A 108 -3.76 2.68 13.84
N PHE A 109 -4.13 1.48 13.39
CA PHE A 109 -5.53 1.07 13.24
C PHE A 109 -6.08 0.29 14.46
N GLY A 110 -5.20 -0.15 15.38
CA GLY A 110 -5.64 -0.95 16.54
C GLY A 110 -6.40 -2.20 16.11
N ASP A 111 -7.54 -2.45 16.75
CA ASP A 111 -8.39 -3.62 16.44
C ASP A 111 -8.93 -3.59 15.01
N LYS A 112 -9.13 -2.41 14.43
CA LYS A 112 -9.57 -2.23 13.04
C LYS A 112 -8.61 -2.81 12.01
N ALA A 113 -7.32 -2.96 12.35
CA ALA A 113 -6.31 -3.53 11.46
C ALA A 113 -6.70 -4.93 10.93
N LYS A 114 -7.48 -5.71 11.70
CA LYS A 114 -7.92 -7.05 11.33
C LYS A 114 -9.02 -7.06 10.26
N ASP A 115 -9.74 -5.95 10.14
CA ASP A 115 -10.82 -5.81 9.16
C ASP A 115 -10.33 -5.22 7.82
N LEU A 116 -9.09 -4.71 7.79
CA LEU A 116 -8.50 -4.16 6.57
C LEU A 116 -8.14 -5.26 5.58
N TYR A 117 -8.36 -4.99 4.31
CA TYR A 117 -7.72 -5.72 3.25
C TYR A 117 -6.34 -5.10 2.98
N ILE A 118 -5.31 -5.92 3.01
CA ILE A 118 -3.93 -5.49 2.75
C ILE A 118 -3.37 -6.39 1.66
N SER A 119 -2.67 -5.84 0.68
CA SER A 119 -1.92 -6.68 -0.24
C SER A 119 -0.62 -6.00 -0.69
N SER A 120 0.37 -6.80 -1.02
CA SER A 120 1.53 -6.33 -1.75
C SER A 120 1.54 -6.90 -3.15
N THR A 121 1.44 -6.02 -4.13
CA THR A 121 1.50 -6.40 -5.54
C THR A 121 2.92 -6.71 -6.01
N LYS A 122 3.94 -6.48 -5.18
CA LYS A 122 5.34 -6.84 -5.46
C LYS A 122 5.59 -8.33 -5.57
N GLY A 123 4.65 -9.16 -5.09
CA GLY A 123 4.65 -10.60 -5.41
C GLY A 123 4.55 -10.87 -6.92
N ALA A 124 3.81 -10.02 -7.65
CA ALA A 124 3.59 -10.14 -9.09
C ALA A 124 4.55 -9.27 -9.92
N THR A 125 4.78 -8.02 -9.48
CA THR A 125 5.54 -7.03 -10.27
C THR A 125 7.04 -7.01 -9.95
N GLY A 126 7.44 -7.64 -8.85
CA GLY A 126 8.73 -7.33 -8.24
C GLY A 126 8.72 -5.92 -7.63
N HIS A 127 9.85 -5.49 -7.15
CA HIS A 127 10.05 -4.16 -6.58
C HIS A 127 10.65 -3.21 -7.62
N GLY A 128 9.83 -2.32 -8.16
CA GLY A 128 10.23 -1.35 -9.17
C GLY A 128 11.06 -0.17 -8.64
N LEU A 129 11.48 -0.20 -7.36
CA LEU A 129 12.23 0.87 -6.70
C LEU A 129 11.55 2.23 -6.88
N GLY A 130 12.18 3.19 -7.55
CA GLY A 130 11.61 4.52 -7.81
C GLY A 130 10.32 4.51 -8.64
N ALA A 131 10.03 3.44 -9.39
CA ALA A 131 8.78 3.30 -10.14
C ALA A 131 7.63 2.73 -9.29
N ALA A 132 7.92 2.12 -8.13
CA ALA A 132 6.93 1.40 -7.33
C ALA A 132 5.72 2.27 -6.96
N GLY A 133 5.94 3.46 -6.45
CA GLY A 133 4.85 4.36 -6.04
C GLY A 133 3.91 4.75 -7.18
N GLY A 134 4.43 4.98 -8.39
CA GLY A 134 3.61 5.26 -9.57
C GLY A 134 2.78 4.04 -9.99
N ILE A 135 3.38 2.85 -10.01
CA ILE A 135 2.69 1.58 -10.33
C ILE A 135 1.59 1.30 -9.29
N GLU A 136 1.92 1.41 -8.01
CA GLU A 136 1.00 1.17 -6.90
C GLU A 136 -0.13 2.21 -6.83
N GLY A 137 0.16 3.47 -7.17
CA GLY A 137 -0.87 4.50 -7.34
C GLY A 137 -1.89 4.14 -8.42
N VAL A 138 -1.44 3.63 -9.57
CA VAL A 138 -2.35 3.11 -10.62
C VAL A 138 -3.16 1.93 -10.09
N ILE A 139 -2.54 1.03 -9.34
CA ILE A 139 -3.21 -0.16 -8.78
C ILE A 139 -4.33 0.23 -7.82
N ILE A 140 -4.09 1.15 -6.87
CA ILE A 140 -5.14 1.56 -5.93
C ILE A 140 -6.27 2.33 -6.62
N ALA A 141 -5.96 3.18 -7.60
CA ALA A 141 -6.98 3.85 -8.41
C ALA A 141 -7.87 2.84 -9.16
N LYS A 142 -7.28 1.78 -9.72
CA LYS A 142 -8.01 0.69 -10.38
C LYS A 142 -8.77 -0.17 -9.39
N ALA A 143 -8.22 -0.46 -8.22
CA ALA A 143 -8.92 -1.21 -7.18
C ALA A 143 -10.20 -0.51 -6.75
N ILE A 144 -10.17 0.81 -6.59
CA ILE A 144 -11.33 1.65 -6.29
C ILE A 144 -12.34 1.61 -7.44
N ALA A 145 -11.88 1.87 -8.66
CA ALA A 145 -12.77 2.00 -9.83
C ALA A 145 -13.46 0.69 -10.21
N ASP A 146 -12.77 -0.44 -10.07
CA ASP A 146 -13.24 -1.76 -10.51
C ASP A 146 -13.87 -2.57 -9.35
N GLY A 147 -13.73 -2.12 -8.11
CA GLY A 147 -14.18 -2.87 -6.93
C GLY A 147 -13.46 -4.21 -6.78
N VAL A 148 -12.16 -4.25 -7.07
CA VAL A 148 -11.35 -5.47 -7.01
C VAL A 148 -10.02 -5.19 -6.32
N ILE A 149 -9.77 -5.85 -5.21
CA ILE A 149 -8.49 -5.80 -4.50
C ILE A 149 -7.57 -6.90 -5.06
N PRO A 150 -6.38 -6.54 -5.57
CA PRO A 150 -5.42 -7.52 -6.04
C PRO A 150 -4.83 -8.32 -4.88
N PRO A 151 -4.43 -9.59 -5.11
CA PRO A 151 -3.88 -10.43 -4.05
C PRO A 151 -2.40 -10.17 -3.78
N THR A 152 -1.95 -10.60 -2.61
CA THR A 152 -0.55 -10.94 -2.38
C THR A 152 -0.32 -12.35 -2.88
N ILE A 153 0.31 -12.51 -4.05
CA ILE A 153 0.63 -13.83 -4.58
C ILE A 153 1.87 -14.40 -3.90
N ASN A 154 2.05 -15.72 -4.00
CA ASN A 154 3.13 -16.47 -3.36
C ASN A 154 3.11 -16.46 -1.83
N LEU A 155 2.01 -16.07 -1.22
CA LEU A 155 1.80 -16.17 0.22
C LEU A 155 1.28 -17.58 0.55
N HIS A 156 2.18 -18.48 0.90
CA HIS A 156 1.85 -19.88 1.16
C HIS A 156 1.74 -20.19 2.66
N GLU A 157 2.66 -19.65 3.46
CA GLU A 157 2.65 -19.77 4.91
C GLU A 157 2.81 -18.38 5.51
N VAL A 158 1.82 -17.96 6.28
CA VAL A 158 1.84 -16.63 6.92
C VAL A 158 2.87 -16.62 8.04
N ASP A 159 3.68 -15.58 8.11
CA ASP A 159 4.56 -15.33 9.24
C ASP A 159 3.72 -14.94 10.47
N GLU A 160 4.02 -15.51 11.63
CA GLU A 160 3.30 -15.24 12.87
C GLU A 160 3.34 -13.75 13.29
N GLU A 161 4.38 -13.02 12.88
CA GLU A 161 4.50 -11.58 13.08
C GLU A 161 3.73 -10.76 12.04
N CYS A 162 3.27 -11.39 10.94
CA CYS A 162 2.48 -10.80 9.86
C CYS A 162 1.04 -11.35 9.91
N ASP A 163 0.29 -11.07 10.97
CA ASP A 163 -0.97 -11.72 11.35
C ASP A 163 -2.23 -10.92 10.89
N LEU A 164 -2.12 -10.13 9.82
CA LEU A 164 -3.24 -9.38 9.24
C LEU A 164 -3.81 -10.07 7.99
N ASN A 165 -4.86 -9.48 7.40
CA ASN A 165 -5.47 -10.02 6.18
C ASN A 165 -4.74 -9.51 4.92
N TYR A 166 -3.78 -10.26 4.46
CA TYR A 166 -2.94 -9.91 3.29
C TYR A 166 -3.51 -10.34 1.93
N VAL A 167 -4.79 -10.65 1.85
CA VAL A 167 -5.47 -11.09 0.61
C VAL A 167 -4.65 -12.17 -0.12
N PRO A 168 -4.48 -13.37 0.45
CA PRO A 168 -3.56 -14.37 -0.08
C PRO A 168 -4.03 -14.95 -1.40
N ASN A 169 -3.18 -14.88 -2.42
CA ASN A 169 -3.22 -15.60 -3.70
C ASN A 169 -4.46 -15.37 -4.60
N GLN A 170 -5.57 -14.85 -4.10
CA GLN A 170 -6.81 -14.62 -4.87
C GLN A 170 -7.33 -13.21 -4.68
N ALA A 171 -7.71 -12.57 -5.78
CA ALA A 171 -8.32 -11.24 -5.75
C ALA A 171 -9.70 -11.27 -5.06
N ILE A 172 -10.04 -10.20 -4.38
CA ILE A 172 -11.33 -10.03 -3.69
C ILE A 172 -12.16 -8.96 -4.39
N LYS A 173 -13.42 -9.28 -4.68
CA LYS A 173 -14.41 -8.29 -5.12
C LYS A 173 -15.07 -7.65 -3.90
N THR A 174 -14.97 -6.35 -3.77
CA THR A 174 -15.58 -5.58 -2.69
C THR A 174 -15.69 -4.11 -3.07
N ASP A 175 -16.54 -3.37 -2.39
CA ASP A 175 -16.61 -1.91 -2.55
C ASP A 175 -15.42 -1.26 -1.84
N VAL A 176 -14.44 -0.81 -2.63
CA VAL A 176 -13.25 -0.12 -2.12
C VAL A 176 -13.54 1.36 -2.03
N LYS A 177 -13.89 1.85 -0.83
CA LYS A 177 -14.24 3.27 -0.62
C LYS A 177 -13.00 4.15 -0.52
N VAL A 178 -12.05 3.74 0.32
CA VAL A 178 -10.79 4.44 0.56
C VAL A 178 -9.65 3.44 0.48
N ALA A 179 -8.63 3.77 -0.30
CA ALA A 179 -7.41 2.99 -0.41
C ALA A 179 -6.19 3.84 -0.09
N MET A 180 -5.19 3.22 0.53
CA MET A 180 -3.88 3.80 0.81
C MET A 180 -2.81 3.04 0.04
N SER A 181 -1.73 3.72 -0.34
CA SER A 181 -0.51 3.08 -0.84
C SER A 181 0.68 3.55 -0.01
N ASN A 182 1.39 2.60 0.58
CA ASN A 182 2.56 2.84 1.41
C ASN A 182 3.85 2.64 0.59
N SER A 183 4.78 3.57 0.72
CA SER A 183 6.12 3.48 0.14
C SER A 183 7.15 3.75 1.23
N LEU A 184 7.94 2.73 1.58
CA LEU A 184 8.98 2.81 2.60
C LEU A 184 10.33 2.67 1.89
N GLY A 185 11.09 3.76 1.84
CA GLY A 185 12.31 3.86 1.05
C GLY A 185 13.58 3.79 1.89
N PHE A 186 14.69 3.47 1.23
CA PHE A 186 16.02 3.59 1.82
C PHE A 186 16.27 5.03 2.30
N GLY A 187 17.11 5.16 3.34
CA GLY A 187 17.28 6.43 4.05
C GLY A 187 16.21 6.69 5.11
N GLY A 188 15.27 5.75 5.29
CA GLY A 188 14.17 5.86 6.24
C GLY A 188 13.00 6.74 5.76
N HIS A 189 12.91 6.99 4.46
CA HIS A 189 11.79 7.73 3.87
C HIS A 189 10.52 6.91 3.90
N ASN A 190 9.45 7.47 4.45
CA ASN A 190 8.13 6.89 4.46
C ASN A 190 7.17 7.85 3.76
N SER A 191 6.47 7.39 2.74
CA SER A 191 5.49 8.17 1.98
C SER A 191 4.20 7.39 1.80
N VAL A 192 3.08 8.06 1.97
CA VAL A 192 1.74 7.45 1.86
C VAL A 192 0.84 8.35 1.06
N ILE A 193 0.14 7.79 0.09
CA ILE A 193 -0.95 8.46 -0.62
C ILE A 193 -2.29 7.84 -0.25
N VAL A 194 -3.33 8.66 -0.23
CA VAL A 194 -4.72 8.24 0.02
C VAL A 194 -5.57 8.60 -1.17
N MET A 195 -6.31 7.62 -1.67
CA MET A 195 -7.34 7.82 -2.69
C MET A 195 -8.69 7.36 -2.17
N LYS A 196 -9.74 8.05 -2.58
CA LYS A 196 -11.12 7.65 -2.30
C LYS A 196 -11.94 7.48 -3.58
N LYS A 197 -13.03 6.74 -3.45
CA LYS A 197 -14.02 6.58 -4.50
C LYS A 197 -14.66 7.92 -4.80
N PHE A 198 -14.74 8.26 -6.08
CA PHE A 198 -15.51 9.41 -6.52
C PHE A 198 -17.01 9.06 -6.48
N GLU A 199 -17.77 9.84 -5.77
CA GLU A 199 -19.24 9.77 -5.72
C GLU A 199 -19.81 11.04 -6.35
N LYS A 200 -20.74 10.87 -7.31
CA LYS A 200 -21.42 11.98 -8.00
C LYS A 200 -22.46 12.62 -7.11
#